data_15c2ccb42d861c2502c8df7d8734772c
#
_entry.id   15c2ccb42d861c2502c8df7d8734772c
#
_cell.length_a   1.000
_cell.length_b   1.000
_cell.length_c   1.000
_cell.angle_alpha   90.00
_cell.angle_beta   90.00
_cell.angle_gamma   90.00
#
_symmetry.space_group_name_H-M   'P 1'
#
loop_
_entity.id
_entity.type
_entity.pdbx_description
1 polymer ?
#
loop_
_entity_poly.entity_id
_entity_poly.type
_entity_poly.pdbx_seq_one_letter_code
_entity_poly.pdbx_strand_id
1 'polypeptide(L)'
;MTQVQERLNFLRFLLKDGQLWLCAPQAKQIWNCLAENAVFAEDREACAKWFSKLMGEEPDLDPEINKDFFENNILQLEPSLITENGIKCFDRFFKAVNVKENKLVAKRKAYLMNDTELIGLDYIWRLVLCSDEDIANRAIELLKETFTNLGPHLQNNQVEIHEDFISSCIHRLVRYLEIFLVYELKVLYN
;
A
#
# COMPACT_ATOMS: atom_id res chain seq x y z
N MET A 1 -18.92 -16.97 3.56
CA MET A 1 -18.45 -15.76 4.27
C MET A 1 -17.82 -16.22 5.56
N THR A 2 -16.61 -15.76 5.90
CA THR A 2 -15.94 -16.17 7.14
C THR A 2 -16.58 -15.48 8.36
N GLN A 3 -16.47 -16.10 9.55
CA GLN A 3 -16.96 -15.46 10.78
C GLN A 3 -16.33 -14.09 11.05
N VAL A 4 -15.05 -13.93 10.66
CA VAL A 4 -14.34 -12.65 10.76
C VAL A 4 -15.00 -11.59 9.86
N GLN A 5 -15.33 -11.94 8.62
CA GLN A 5 -15.99 -11.02 7.70
C GLN A 5 -17.35 -10.54 8.21
N GLU A 6 -18.12 -11.43 8.83
CA GLU A 6 -19.44 -11.07 9.39
C GLU A 6 -19.29 -10.11 10.59
N ARG A 7 -18.34 -10.37 11.47
CA ARG A 7 -18.06 -9.49 12.63
C ARG A 7 -17.54 -8.11 12.19
N LEU A 8 -16.67 -8.05 11.19
CA LEU A 8 -16.21 -6.79 10.62
C LEU A 8 -17.32 -6.01 9.93
N ASN A 9 -18.22 -6.69 9.20
CA ASN A 9 -19.38 -6.06 8.60
C ASN A 9 -20.34 -5.51 9.66
N PHE A 10 -20.56 -6.25 10.75
CA PHE A 10 -21.38 -5.80 11.88
C PHE A 10 -20.76 -4.59 12.57
N LEU A 11 -19.44 -4.61 12.80
CA LEU A 11 -18.72 -3.44 13.36
C LEU A 11 -18.89 -2.21 12.47
N ARG A 12 -18.74 -2.36 11.15
CA ARG A 12 -18.93 -1.26 10.20
C ARG A 12 -20.37 -0.72 10.23
N PHE A 13 -21.35 -1.60 10.35
CA PHE A 13 -22.75 -1.20 10.50
C PHE A 13 -22.93 -0.36 11.78
N LEU A 14 -22.37 -0.78 12.91
CA LEU A 14 -22.45 -0.02 14.17
C LEU A 14 -21.76 1.35 14.06
N LEU A 15 -20.60 1.43 13.41
CA LEU A 15 -19.90 2.70 13.19
C LEU A 15 -20.77 3.66 12.35
N LYS A 16 -21.33 3.16 11.26
CA LYS A 16 -22.13 3.96 10.34
C LYS A 16 -23.47 4.39 10.95
N ASP A 17 -24.19 3.46 11.55
CA ASP A 17 -25.52 3.72 12.15
C ASP A 17 -25.39 4.61 13.39
N GLY A 18 -24.34 4.41 14.19
CA GLY A 18 -24.04 5.22 15.37
C GLY A 18 -23.36 6.56 15.06
N GLN A 19 -23.02 6.85 13.80
CA GLN A 19 -22.21 8.01 13.41
C GLN A 19 -20.91 8.10 14.20
N LEU A 20 -20.29 6.93 14.42
CA LEU A 20 -19.06 6.79 15.20
C LEU A 20 -17.84 6.70 14.30
N TRP A 21 -16.72 7.16 14.80
CA TRP A 21 -15.44 7.07 14.14
C TRP A 21 -14.60 5.96 14.78
N LEU A 22 -13.87 5.22 13.95
CA LEU A 22 -12.88 4.28 14.45
C LEU A 22 -11.64 5.07 14.91
N CYS A 23 -11.33 5.04 16.19
CA CYS A 23 -10.15 5.73 16.70
C CYS A 23 -8.86 4.95 16.44
N ALA A 24 -7.71 5.64 16.46
CA ALA A 24 -6.40 5.07 16.16
C ALA A 24 -6.05 3.79 16.96
N PRO A 25 -6.23 3.71 18.29
CA PRO A 25 -5.94 2.50 19.05
C PRO A 25 -6.77 1.29 18.61
N GLN A 26 -8.04 1.51 18.31
CA GLN A 26 -8.95 0.45 17.85
C GLN A 26 -8.57 -0.03 16.45
N ALA A 27 -8.27 0.90 15.52
CA ALA A 27 -7.78 0.57 14.18
C ALA A 27 -6.51 -0.28 14.25
N LYS A 28 -5.54 0.15 15.06
CA LYS A 28 -4.29 -0.57 15.30
C LYS A 28 -4.51 -1.97 15.89
N GLN A 29 -5.41 -2.10 16.85
CA GLN A 29 -5.72 -3.40 17.46
C GLN A 29 -6.34 -4.37 16.46
N ILE A 30 -7.29 -3.90 15.64
CA ILE A 30 -7.91 -4.73 14.58
C ILE A 30 -6.85 -5.16 13.56
N TRP A 31 -6.01 -4.23 13.11
CA TRP A 31 -4.93 -4.51 12.15
C TRP A 31 -3.93 -5.51 12.70
N ASN A 32 -3.46 -5.31 13.92
CA ASN A 32 -2.52 -6.21 14.56
C ASN A 32 -3.06 -7.64 14.65
N CYS A 33 -4.33 -7.81 15.06
CA CYS A 33 -4.95 -9.13 15.19
C CYS A 33 -5.24 -9.80 13.85
N LEU A 34 -5.72 -9.05 12.85
CA LEU A 34 -6.31 -9.61 11.63
C LEU A 34 -5.43 -9.43 10.38
N ALA A 35 -4.35 -8.65 10.46
CA ALA A 35 -3.37 -8.51 9.37
C ALA A 35 -1.99 -9.01 9.79
N GLU A 36 -1.36 -8.42 10.80
CA GLU A 36 0.01 -8.74 11.19
C GLU A 36 0.12 -10.15 11.78
N ASN A 37 -0.72 -10.48 12.76
CA ASN A 37 -0.69 -11.75 13.49
C ASN A 37 -1.76 -12.75 13.06
N ALA A 38 -2.42 -12.52 11.93
CA ALA A 38 -3.40 -13.47 11.42
C ALA A 38 -2.75 -14.80 11.06
N VAL A 39 -3.37 -15.89 11.51
CA VAL A 39 -2.93 -17.24 11.17
C VAL A 39 -3.35 -17.61 9.74
N PHE A 40 -4.51 -17.13 9.31
CA PHE A 40 -5.08 -17.45 8.00
C PHE A 40 -5.01 -16.26 7.05
N ALA A 41 -4.69 -16.53 5.78
CA ALA A 41 -4.66 -15.51 4.72
C ALA A 41 -6.05 -14.89 4.48
N GLU A 42 -7.11 -15.66 4.68
CA GLU A 42 -8.50 -15.23 4.54
C GLU A 42 -8.87 -14.13 5.55
N ASP A 43 -8.29 -14.15 6.74
CA ASP A 43 -8.51 -13.12 7.76
C ASP A 43 -7.80 -11.82 7.38
N ARG A 44 -6.56 -11.91 6.83
CA ARG A 44 -5.86 -10.76 6.25
C ARG A 44 -6.64 -10.13 5.11
N GLU A 45 -7.16 -10.98 4.21
CA GLU A 45 -7.96 -10.56 3.08
C GLU A 45 -9.24 -9.84 3.52
N ALA A 46 -9.94 -10.39 4.52
CA ALA A 46 -11.12 -9.77 5.12
C ALA A 46 -10.81 -8.42 5.79
N CYS A 47 -9.71 -8.36 6.54
CA CYS A 47 -9.23 -7.16 7.21
C CYS A 47 -8.89 -6.05 6.20
N ALA A 48 -8.07 -6.35 5.20
CA ALA A 48 -7.67 -5.40 4.16
C ALA A 48 -8.88 -4.88 3.37
N LYS A 49 -9.80 -5.76 3.00
CA LYS A 49 -11.05 -5.38 2.34
C LYS A 49 -11.90 -4.46 3.20
N TRP A 50 -11.95 -4.70 4.51
CA TRP A 50 -12.71 -3.88 5.45
C TRP A 50 -12.10 -2.48 5.58
N PHE A 51 -10.79 -2.36 5.83
CA PHE A 51 -10.09 -1.08 5.88
C PHE A 51 -10.18 -0.32 4.56
N SER A 52 -10.06 -1.02 3.43
CA SER A 52 -10.25 -0.43 2.10
C SER A 52 -11.65 0.21 1.93
N LYS A 53 -12.69 -0.37 2.54
CA LYS A 53 -14.04 0.21 2.52
C LYS A 53 -14.19 1.42 3.43
N LEU A 54 -13.47 1.45 4.56
CA LEU A 54 -13.46 2.62 5.46
C LEU A 54 -12.84 3.86 4.80
N MET A 55 -11.98 3.67 3.79
CA MET A 55 -11.36 4.72 2.99
C MET A 55 -12.17 5.07 1.73
N GLY A 56 -13.43 4.67 1.64
CA GLY A 56 -14.31 4.94 0.51
C GLY A 56 -14.85 6.38 0.48
N GLU A 57 -15.99 6.57 -0.21
CA GLU A 57 -16.61 7.89 -0.43
C GLU A 57 -17.07 8.57 0.88
N GLU A 58 -17.41 7.77 1.89
CA GLU A 58 -17.73 8.23 3.24
C GLU A 58 -16.73 7.57 4.21
N PRO A 59 -15.58 8.20 4.49
CA PRO A 59 -14.56 7.59 5.34
C PRO A 59 -15.04 7.48 6.79
N ASP A 60 -15.09 6.24 7.29
CA ASP A 60 -15.43 5.92 8.68
C ASP A 60 -14.17 5.93 9.58
N LEU A 61 -13.01 6.26 9.02
CA LEU A 61 -11.73 6.42 9.71
C LEU A 61 -11.41 7.90 9.80
N ASP A 62 -11.01 8.37 10.98
CA ASP A 62 -10.63 9.76 11.16
C ASP A 62 -9.48 10.14 10.19
N PRO A 63 -9.67 11.15 9.33
CA PRO A 63 -8.66 11.55 8.36
C PRO A 63 -7.32 11.95 8.99
N GLU A 64 -7.31 12.41 10.25
CA GLU A 64 -6.07 12.80 10.93
C GLU A 64 -5.19 11.62 11.28
N ILE A 65 -5.77 10.44 11.49
CA ILE A 65 -5.02 9.23 11.83
C ILE A 65 -4.56 8.44 10.61
N ASN A 66 -5.02 8.76 9.42
CA ASN A 66 -4.73 8.00 8.21
C ASN A 66 -3.23 7.89 7.91
N LYS A 67 -2.49 8.99 8.07
CA LYS A 67 -1.04 9.00 7.84
C LYS A 67 -0.32 8.12 8.86
N ASP A 68 -0.59 8.31 10.16
CA ASP A 68 0.02 7.52 11.22
C ASP A 68 -0.29 6.03 11.07
N PHE A 69 -1.54 5.70 10.78
CA PHE A 69 -1.96 4.32 10.53
C PHE A 69 -1.28 3.72 9.29
N PHE A 70 -1.16 4.50 8.22
CA PHE A 70 -0.46 4.07 7.00
C PHE A 70 1.01 3.78 7.28
N GLU A 71 1.74 4.73 7.86
CA GLU A 71 3.18 4.62 8.11
C GLU A 71 3.52 3.54 9.16
N ASN A 72 2.76 3.46 10.24
CA ASN A 72 3.07 2.62 11.39
C ASN A 72 2.38 1.24 11.38
N ASN A 73 1.45 0.99 10.46
CA ASN A 73 0.76 -0.30 10.35
C ASN A 73 0.83 -0.88 8.93
N ILE A 74 0.32 -0.16 7.92
CA ILE A 74 0.25 -0.73 6.56
C ILE A 74 1.65 -0.90 5.97
N LEU A 75 2.53 0.10 6.08
CA LEU A 75 3.90 0.04 5.56
C LEU A 75 4.83 -0.90 6.37
N GLN A 76 4.40 -1.35 7.54
CA GLN A 76 5.15 -2.30 8.38
C GLN A 76 4.80 -3.75 8.07
N LEU A 77 3.69 -4.01 7.36
CA LEU A 77 3.31 -5.37 6.97
C LEU A 77 4.36 -5.96 6.02
N GLU A 78 4.82 -7.19 6.32
CA GLU A 78 5.74 -7.88 5.44
C GLU A 78 5.12 -8.09 4.05
N PRO A 79 5.82 -7.78 2.94
CA PRO A 79 5.31 -7.91 1.58
C PRO A 79 4.75 -9.30 1.25
N SER A 80 5.34 -10.36 1.82
CA SER A 80 4.88 -11.75 1.65
C SER A 80 3.52 -12.03 2.28
N LEU A 81 3.04 -11.18 3.18
CA LEU A 81 1.75 -11.31 3.84
C LEU A 81 0.65 -10.52 3.16
N ILE A 82 0.99 -9.68 2.17
CA ILE A 82 -0.03 -8.87 1.49
C ILE A 82 -0.91 -9.75 0.60
N THR A 83 -2.20 -9.43 0.60
CA THR A 83 -3.21 -10.15 -0.18
C THR A 83 -3.71 -9.28 -1.33
N GLU A 84 -4.56 -9.83 -2.20
CA GLU A 84 -5.17 -9.08 -3.31
C GLU A 84 -5.96 -7.84 -2.82
N ASN A 85 -6.76 -7.96 -1.74
CA ASN A 85 -7.39 -6.79 -1.13
C ASN A 85 -6.39 -5.97 -0.31
N GLY A 86 -5.27 -6.55 0.12
CA GLY A 86 -4.18 -5.87 0.79
C GLY A 86 -3.54 -4.80 -0.09
N ILE A 87 -3.19 -5.14 -1.32
CA ILE A 87 -2.62 -4.15 -2.26
C ILE A 87 -3.65 -3.10 -2.69
N LYS A 88 -4.93 -3.44 -2.80
CA LYS A 88 -6.02 -2.47 -3.05
C LYS A 88 -6.20 -1.51 -1.86
N CYS A 89 -6.08 -2.02 -0.64
CA CYS A 89 -6.10 -1.23 0.58
C CYS A 89 -4.91 -0.27 0.63
N PHE A 90 -3.71 -0.79 0.40
CA PHE A 90 -2.49 0.00 0.30
C PHE A 90 -2.63 1.14 -0.72
N ASP A 91 -3.05 0.85 -1.95
CA ASP A 91 -3.21 1.85 -3.02
C ASP A 91 -4.15 3.00 -2.60
N ARG A 92 -5.25 2.69 -1.90
CA ARG A 92 -6.17 3.71 -1.40
C ARG A 92 -5.53 4.61 -0.34
N PHE A 93 -4.86 4.02 0.65
CA PHE A 93 -4.14 4.79 1.67
C PHE A 93 -2.98 5.58 1.06
N PHE A 94 -2.21 4.99 0.17
CA PHE A 94 -1.13 5.65 -0.54
C PHE A 94 -1.61 6.92 -1.24
N LYS A 95 -2.68 6.83 -2.01
CA LYS A 95 -3.28 7.98 -2.71
C LYS A 95 -3.84 9.02 -1.75
N ALA A 96 -4.61 8.60 -0.74
CA ALA A 96 -5.23 9.51 0.21
C ALA A 96 -4.22 10.28 1.05
N VAL A 97 -3.20 9.59 1.58
CA VAL A 97 -2.14 10.19 2.40
C VAL A 97 -1.31 11.16 1.57
N ASN A 98 -0.86 10.76 0.37
CA ASN A 98 -0.05 11.63 -0.48
C ASN A 98 -0.82 12.83 -1.04
N VAL A 99 -2.13 12.71 -1.23
CA VAL A 99 -2.99 13.87 -1.57
C VAL A 99 -3.08 14.85 -0.39
N LYS A 100 -3.28 14.35 0.83
CA LYS A 100 -3.33 15.21 2.04
C LYS A 100 -2.00 15.93 2.28
N GLU A 101 -0.87 15.27 1.99
CA GLU A 101 0.48 15.84 2.10
C GLU A 101 0.90 16.68 0.88
N ASN A 102 -0.02 16.96 -0.07
CA ASN A 102 0.23 17.70 -1.31
C ASN A 102 1.30 17.10 -2.22
N LYS A 103 1.63 15.82 -2.05
CA LYS A 103 2.57 15.07 -2.89
C LYS A 103 1.92 14.50 -4.13
N LEU A 104 0.62 14.21 -4.07
CA LEU A 104 -0.24 13.88 -5.20
C LEU A 104 -1.37 14.89 -5.33
N VAL A 105 -1.82 15.12 -6.55
CA VAL A 105 -2.99 15.96 -6.84
C VAL A 105 -4.06 15.09 -7.48
N ALA A 106 -5.21 14.96 -6.81
CA ALA A 106 -6.34 14.22 -7.34
C ALA A 106 -6.98 14.97 -8.52
N LYS A 107 -7.19 14.28 -9.65
CA LYS A 107 -7.95 14.70 -10.81
C LYS A 107 -9.10 13.74 -11.07
N ARG A 108 -10.05 14.13 -11.91
CA ARG A 108 -11.28 13.36 -12.15
C ARG A 108 -11.05 11.87 -12.49
N LYS A 109 -9.94 11.54 -13.15
CA LYS A 109 -9.64 10.16 -13.61
C LYS A 109 -8.21 9.69 -13.29
N ALA A 110 -7.40 10.51 -12.62
CA ALA A 110 -5.99 10.21 -12.38
C ALA A 110 -5.47 10.96 -11.16
N TYR A 111 -4.31 10.54 -10.68
CA TYR A 111 -3.52 11.27 -9.69
C TYR A 111 -2.26 11.79 -10.39
N LEU A 112 -1.94 13.07 -10.17
CA LEU A 112 -0.73 13.69 -10.71
C LEU A 112 0.32 13.76 -9.60
N MET A 113 1.53 13.30 -9.88
CA MET A 113 2.66 13.40 -8.99
C MET A 113 3.15 14.84 -8.90
N ASN A 114 3.14 15.42 -7.72
CA ASN A 114 3.55 16.80 -7.45
C ASN A 114 4.88 16.88 -6.69
N ASP A 115 5.30 15.78 -6.09
CA ASP A 115 6.56 15.60 -5.36
C ASP A 115 7.06 14.18 -5.61
N THR A 116 8.36 14.00 -5.84
CA THR A 116 9.00 12.70 -6.09
C THR A 116 9.18 11.88 -4.82
N GLU A 117 9.19 12.51 -3.63
CA GLU A 117 9.32 11.87 -2.34
C GLU A 117 7.97 11.41 -1.78
N LEU A 118 7.35 10.43 -2.42
CA LEU A 118 6.05 9.91 -1.99
C LEU A 118 6.16 9.02 -0.75
N ILE A 119 5.23 9.21 0.20
CA ILE A 119 5.11 8.37 1.39
C ILE A 119 4.64 6.97 0.95
N GLY A 120 5.44 5.96 1.28
CA GLY A 120 5.15 4.57 0.91
C GLY A 120 5.73 4.11 -0.43
N LEU A 121 6.50 4.95 -1.13
CA LEU A 121 7.15 4.57 -2.40
C LEU A 121 8.11 3.39 -2.21
N ASP A 122 8.90 3.37 -1.14
CA ASP A 122 9.81 2.25 -0.85
C ASP A 122 9.07 0.94 -0.59
N TYR A 123 7.88 1.02 -0.02
CA TYR A 123 7.04 -0.17 0.17
C TYR A 123 6.56 -0.73 -1.17
N ILE A 124 6.17 0.13 -2.13
CA ILE A 124 5.82 -0.33 -3.49
C ILE A 124 6.99 -1.08 -4.12
N TRP A 125 8.21 -0.58 -3.98
CA TRP A 125 9.40 -1.28 -4.46
C TRP A 125 9.63 -2.63 -3.81
N ARG A 126 9.31 -2.78 -2.52
CA ARG A 126 9.34 -4.09 -1.83
C ARG A 126 8.28 -5.05 -2.39
N LEU A 127 7.10 -4.54 -2.74
CA LEU A 127 6.03 -5.32 -3.36
C LEU A 127 6.37 -5.79 -4.78
N VAL A 128 7.10 -5.00 -5.57
CA VAL A 128 7.59 -5.40 -6.91
C VAL A 128 8.47 -6.65 -6.83
N LEU A 129 9.17 -6.84 -5.71
CA LEU A 129 10.04 -8.01 -5.47
C LEU A 129 9.31 -9.14 -4.72
N CYS A 130 8.01 -9.04 -4.55
CA CYS A 130 7.20 -10.08 -3.92
C CYS A 130 7.14 -11.34 -4.80
N SER A 131 7.09 -12.50 -4.15
CA SER A 131 6.98 -13.79 -4.86
C SER A 131 5.62 -14.04 -5.52
N ASP A 132 4.58 -13.32 -5.09
CA ASP A 132 3.27 -13.35 -5.72
C ASP A 132 3.26 -12.45 -6.95
N GLU A 133 3.09 -13.07 -8.13
CA GLU A 133 3.17 -12.38 -9.43
C GLU A 133 2.05 -11.35 -9.61
N ASP A 134 0.85 -11.62 -9.14
CA ASP A 134 -0.29 -10.70 -9.27
C ASP A 134 -0.06 -9.45 -8.42
N ILE A 135 0.47 -9.62 -7.21
CA ILE A 135 0.86 -8.51 -6.32
C ILE A 135 1.99 -7.70 -6.94
N ALA A 136 3.04 -8.36 -7.43
CA ALA A 136 4.18 -7.69 -8.07
C ALA A 136 3.74 -6.90 -9.31
N ASN A 137 2.92 -7.48 -10.18
CA ASN A 137 2.39 -6.82 -11.36
C ASN A 137 1.54 -5.59 -11.00
N ARG A 138 0.70 -5.69 -9.96
CA ARG A 138 -0.08 -4.55 -9.50
C ARG A 138 0.78 -3.43 -8.94
N ALA A 139 1.85 -3.76 -8.23
CA ALA A 139 2.82 -2.78 -7.72
C ALA A 139 3.57 -2.08 -8.88
N ILE A 140 3.96 -2.83 -9.93
CA ILE A 140 4.56 -2.28 -11.14
C ILE A 140 3.61 -1.31 -11.84
N GLU A 141 2.33 -1.68 -11.98
CA GLU A 141 1.31 -0.79 -12.58
C GLU A 141 1.16 0.50 -11.78
N LEU A 142 1.16 0.42 -10.46
CA LEU A 142 1.07 1.59 -9.59
C LEU A 142 2.29 2.51 -9.74
N LEU A 143 3.51 1.95 -9.83
CA LEU A 143 4.71 2.74 -10.14
C LEU A 143 4.60 3.42 -11.51
N LYS A 144 4.22 2.68 -12.54
CA LYS A 144 4.04 3.23 -13.89
C LYS A 144 3.02 4.36 -13.90
N GLU A 145 1.83 4.14 -13.30
CA GLU A 145 0.79 5.16 -13.18
C GLU A 145 1.33 6.44 -12.50
N THR A 146 2.08 6.27 -11.41
CA THR A 146 2.63 7.38 -10.63
C THR A 146 3.66 8.18 -11.42
N PHE A 147 4.66 7.53 -12.02
CA PHE A 147 5.76 8.21 -12.72
C PHE A 147 5.42 8.68 -14.14
N THR A 148 4.33 8.21 -14.74
CA THR A 148 3.84 8.73 -16.04
C THR A 148 2.95 9.96 -15.88
N ASN A 149 2.31 10.14 -14.73
CA ASN A 149 1.38 11.23 -14.48
C ASN A 149 2.03 12.36 -13.68
N LEU A 150 2.97 13.08 -14.28
CA LEU A 150 3.64 14.21 -13.63
C LEU A 150 2.76 15.44 -13.56
N GLY A 151 2.74 16.10 -12.39
CA GLY A 151 2.11 17.40 -12.21
C GLY A 151 2.85 18.51 -12.93
N PRO A 152 2.21 19.67 -13.13
CA PRO A 152 2.79 20.78 -13.90
C PRO A 152 4.17 21.25 -13.41
N HIS A 153 4.41 21.18 -12.10
CA HIS A 153 5.70 21.58 -11.52
C HIS A 153 6.85 20.63 -11.88
N LEU A 154 6.56 19.35 -12.12
CA LEU A 154 7.55 18.32 -12.43
C LEU A 154 7.76 18.13 -13.93
N GLN A 155 6.86 18.64 -14.77
CA GLN A 155 6.95 18.47 -16.22
C GLN A 155 8.23 19.04 -16.83
N ASN A 156 8.75 20.14 -16.29
CA ASN A 156 9.99 20.75 -16.77
C ASN A 156 11.22 19.85 -16.52
N ASN A 157 11.16 19.00 -15.52
CA ASN A 157 12.24 18.07 -15.14
C ASN A 157 11.89 16.62 -15.49
N GLN A 158 10.94 16.41 -16.39
CA GLN A 158 10.43 15.08 -16.74
C GLN A 158 11.52 14.10 -17.16
N VAL A 159 12.49 14.54 -17.96
CA VAL A 159 13.59 13.69 -18.44
C VAL A 159 14.43 13.19 -17.27
N GLU A 160 14.86 14.10 -16.40
CA GLU A 160 15.66 13.78 -15.21
C GLU A 160 14.90 12.81 -14.28
N ILE A 161 13.62 13.08 -14.00
CA ILE A 161 12.79 12.21 -13.16
C ILE A 161 12.66 10.80 -13.76
N HIS A 162 12.50 10.69 -15.06
CA HIS A 162 12.42 9.38 -15.73
C HIS A 162 13.78 8.66 -15.75
N GLU A 163 14.87 9.37 -15.94
CA GLU A 163 16.23 8.81 -15.87
C GLU A 163 16.53 8.28 -14.46
N ASP A 164 16.19 9.03 -13.42
CA ASP A 164 16.30 8.61 -12.03
C ASP A 164 15.43 7.40 -11.70
N PHE A 165 14.20 7.37 -12.24
CA PHE A 165 13.30 6.22 -12.09
C PHE A 165 13.90 4.97 -12.77
N ILE A 166 14.40 5.08 -14.00
CA ILE A 166 15.03 3.97 -14.73
C ILE A 166 16.29 3.50 -13.98
N SER A 167 17.12 4.44 -13.50
CA SER A 167 18.31 4.12 -12.71
C SER A 167 17.95 3.36 -11.42
N SER A 168 16.87 3.76 -10.74
CA SER A 168 16.33 3.07 -9.57
C SER A 168 15.85 1.67 -9.89
N CYS A 169 15.18 1.45 -11.04
CA CYS A 169 14.78 0.13 -11.51
C CYS A 169 15.99 -0.79 -11.71
N ILE A 170 17.01 -0.30 -12.43
CA ILE A 170 18.23 -1.05 -12.73
C ILE A 170 18.98 -1.41 -11.43
N HIS A 171 19.18 -0.42 -10.55
CA HIS A 171 19.87 -0.65 -9.28
C HIS A 171 19.18 -1.72 -8.42
N ARG A 172 17.86 -1.68 -8.30
CA ARG A 172 17.08 -2.66 -7.52
C ARG A 172 17.11 -4.04 -8.17
N LEU A 173 17.05 -4.12 -9.50
CA LEU A 173 17.18 -5.38 -10.23
C LEU A 173 18.55 -6.03 -10.02
N VAL A 174 19.62 -5.26 -10.12
CA VAL A 174 20.99 -5.76 -9.89
C VAL A 174 21.15 -6.28 -8.47
N ARG A 175 20.70 -5.52 -7.46
CA ARG A 175 20.72 -5.98 -6.07
C ARG A 175 19.94 -7.27 -5.84
N TYR A 176 18.78 -7.39 -6.46
CA TYR A 176 17.98 -8.61 -6.36
C TYR A 176 18.70 -9.82 -6.95
N LEU A 177 19.32 -9.66 -8.12
CA LEU A 177 20.11 -10.72 -8.77
C LEU A 177 21.35 -11.11 -7.93
N GLU A 178 22.04 -10.15 -7.32
CA GLU A 178 23.16 -10.42 -6.43
C GLU A 178 22.75 -11.26 -5.22
N ILE A 179 21.64 -10.91 -4.57
CA ILE A 179 21.09 -11.65 -3.42
C ILE A 179 20.70 -13.07 -3.85
N PHE A 180 20.01 -13.20 -5.00
CA PHE A 180 19.59 -14.48 -5.54
C PHE A 180 20.78 -15.39 -5.86
N LEU A 181 21.81 -14.88 -6.52
CA LEU A 181 23.03 -15.63 -6.82
C LEU A 181 23.77 -16.10 -5.56
N VAL A 182 23.86 -15.25 -4.53
CA VAL A 182 24.46 -15.64 -3.25
C VAL A 182 23.65 -16.75 -2.56
N TYR A 183 22.34 -16.70 -2.64
CA TYR A 183 21.46 -17.73 -2.09
C TYR A 183 21.62 -19.07 -2.81
N GLU A 184 21.56 -19.06 -4.15
CA GLU A 184 21.76 -20.26 -4.98
C GLU A 184 23.12 -20.91 -4.74
N LEU A 185 24.20 -20.11 -4.66
CA LEU A 185 25.52 -20.63 -4.36
C LEU A 185 25.59 -21.27 -2.97
N LYS A 186 24.94 -20.70 -1.96
CA LYS A 186 24.89 -21.31 -0.62
C LYS A 186 24.15 -22.64 -0.60
N VAL A 187 23.08 -22.75 -1.38
CA VAL A 187 22.29 -24.01 -1.49
C VAL A 187 23.09 -25.09 -2.22
N LEU A 188 23.92 -24.74 -3.20
CA LEU A 188 24.75 -25.69 -3.95
C LEU A 188 25.98 -26.20 -3.18
N TYR A 189 26.45 -25.45 -2.17
CA TYR A 189 27.65 -25.81 -1.40
C TYR A 189 27.36 -26.33 0.02
N ASN A 190 26.08 -26.53 0.40
CA ASN A 190 25.64 -27.24 1.60
C ASN A 190 24.98 -28.57 1.24
#